data_8c10d562074d8b38ae6c4dc2c8e49de0
#
_entry.id   8c10d562074d8b38ae6c4dc2c8e49de0
#
_cell.length_a   1.000
_cell.length_b   1.000
_cell.length_c   1.000
_cell.angle_alpha   90.00
_cell.angle_beta   90.00
_cell.angle_gamma   90.00
#
_symmetry.space_group_name_H-M   'P 1'
#
loop_
_entity.id
_entity.type
_entity.pdbx_description
1 polymer ?
#
loop_
_entity_poly.entity_id
_entity_poly.type
_entity_poly.pdbx_seq_one_letter_code
_entity_poly.pdbx_strand_id
1 'polypeptide(L)'
;MFKIDYLGLLNTALNNHPGTRHVVVVSGSSKVGRLMEGQIREVYEPYKDKYDFIYLGDLAVRDLLPRLAKLPEHTVVIYYYLALDGNGQEFKPWQAASMVSEAANAPTYGMADTYMGHGIVGGALVSWAAHGKEAGQIGLRILNGANPADIPISSEGTTLKMFDWRQLKRWQV
;
A
#
# COMPACT_ATOMS: atom_id res chain seq x y z
N MET A 1 6.67 -15.46 4.99
CA MET A 1 6.28 -14.52 3.90
C MET A 1 5.11 -13.72 4.44
N PHE A 2 5.24 -12.40 4.59
CA PHE A 2 4.11 -11.59 5.06
C PHE A 2 3.02 -11.52 3.98
N LYS A 3 1.77 -11.57 4.40
CA LYS A 3 0.60 -11.50 3.51
C LYS A 3 0.11 -10.06 3.48
N ILE A 4 0.12 -9.46 2.30
CA ILE A 4 -0.46 -8.13 2.09
C ILE A 4 -1.95 -8.32 1.83
N ASP A 5 -2.77 -7.57 2.54
CA ASP A 5 -4.23 -7.56 2.33
C ASP A 5 -4.58 -6.51 1.24
N TYR A 6 -4.32 -6.87 -0.02
CA TYR A 6 -4.60 -6.00 -1.16
C TYR A 6 -6.08 -5.62 -1.25
N LEU A 7 -6.97 -6.59 -0.99
CA LEU A 7 -8.41 -6.36 -1.04
C LEU A 7 -8.90 -5.51 0.13
N GLY A 8 -8.39 -5.74 1.34
CA GLY A 8 -8.72 -4.92 2.51
C GLY A 8 -8.27 -3.47 2.34
N LEU A 9 -7.13 -3.23 1.68
CA LEU A 9 -6.66 -1.89 1.35
C LEU A 9 -7.59 -1.20 0.34
N LEU A 10 -7.95 -1.88 -0.77
CA LEU A 10 -8.91 -1.36 -1.76
C LEU A 10 -10.25 -1.04 -1.11
N ASN A 11 -10.82 -1.99 -0.38
CA ASN A 11 -12.12 -1.81 0.28
C ASN A 11 -12.10 -0.66 1.29
N THR A 12 -10.98 -0.48 2.00
CA THR A 12 -10.82 0.66 2.93
C THR A 12 -10.87 1.99 2.18
N ALA A 13 -10.17 2.11 1.05
CA ALA A 13 -10.19 3.32 0.23
C ALA A 13 -11.59 3.59 -0.35
N LEU A 14 -12.24 2.58 -0.90
CA LEU A 14 -13.57 2.70 -1.52
C LEU A 14 -14.67 3.02 -0.49
N ASN A 15 -14.61 2.45 0.71
CA ASN A 15 -15.58 2.73 1.77
C ASN A 15 -15.46 4.19 2.27
N ASN A 16 -14.25 4.73 2.28
CA ASN A 16 -14.00 6.12 2.66
C ASN A 16 -14.37 7.11 1.54
N HIS A 17 -14.42 6.63 0.29
CA HIS A 17 -14.77 7.45 -0.90
C HIS A 17 -15.81 6.72 -1.77
N PRO A 18 -17.09 6.67 -1.33
CA PRO A 18 -18.12 5.86 -2.02
C PRO A 18 -18.46 6.33 -3.44
N GLY A 19 -18.05 7.56 -3.81
CA GLY A 19 -18.19 8.10 -5.17
C GLY A 19 -17.05 7.73 -6.11
N THR A 20 -16.09 6.88 -5.69
CA THR A 20 -14.91 6.50 -6.50
C THR A 20 -15.32 5.85 -7.82
N ARG A 21 -14.66 6.27 -8.90
CA ARG A 21 -14.77 5.70 -10.25
C ARG A 21 -13.42 5.18 -10.75
N HIS A 22 -12.34 5.85 -10.38
CA HIS A 22 -10.98 5.56 -10.82
C HIS A 22 -10.11 5.14 -9.64
N VAL A 23 -9.36 4.07 -9.82
CA VAL A 23 -8.38 3.56 -8.84
C VAL A 23 -7.00 3.59 -9.50
N VAL A 24 -6.14 4.49 -9.05
CA VAL A 24 -4.77 4.60 -9.55
C VAL A 24 -3.86 3.77 -8.66
N VAL A 25 -3.16 2.82 -9.25
CA VAL A 25 -2.19 1.96 -8.56
C VAL A 25 -0.78 2.44 -8.88
N VAL A 26 -0.03 2.80 -7.84
CA VAL A 26 1.37 3.24 -7.96
C VAL A 26 2.28 2.18 -7.37
N SER A 27 3.17 1.64 -8.21
CA SER A 27 4.23 0.68 -7.86
C SER A 27 5.55 1.13 -8.50
N GLY A 28 6.63 0.39 -8.27
CA GLY A 28 7.93 0.66 -8.90
C GLY A 28 8.35 -0.43 -9.85
N SER A 29 9.39 -0.15 -10.66
CA SER A 29 9.95 -1.04 -11.67
C SER A 29 10.89 -2.11 -11.11
N SER A 30 11.14 -2.15 -9.79
CA SER A 30 11.92 -3.22 -9.17
C SER A 30 11.27 -4.59 -9.35
N LYS A 31 12.06 -5.68 -9.25
CA LYS A 31 11.51 -7.05 -9.31
C LYS A 31 10.36 -7.25 -8.32
N VAL A 32 10.49 -6.72 -7.11
CA VAL A 32 9.45 -6.79 -6.07
C VAL A 32 8.23 -5.96 -6.47
N GLY A 33 8.42 -4.74 -6.96
CA GLY A 33 7.33 -3.86 -7.42
C GLY A 33 6.50 -4.51 -8.52
N ARG A 34 7.15 -5.07 -9.55
CA ARG A 34 6.47 -5.78 -10.64
C ARG A 34 5.74 -7.04 -10.18
N LEU A 35 6.35 -7.82 -9.27
CA LEU A 35 5.68 -9.00 -8.69
C LEU A 35 4.42 -8.60 -7.93
N MET A 36 4.50 -7.56 -7.10
CA MET A 36 3.35 -7.05 -6.36
C MET A 36 2.27 -6.52 -7.31
N GLU A 37 2.63 -5.75 -8.33
CA GLU A 37 1.65 -5.26 -9.30
C GLU A 37 0.93 -6.41 -10.03
N GLY A 38 1.63 -7.50 -10.39
CA GLY A 38 1.01 -8.70 -10.95
C GLY A 38 -0.05 -9.30 -10.02
N GLN A 39 0.28 -9.47 -8.73
CA GLN A 39 -0.67 -9.96 -7.73
C GLN A 39 -1.86 -9.02 -7.52
N ILE A 40 -1.62 -7.72 -7.54
CA ILE A 40 -2.67 -6.70 -7.41
C ILE A 40 -3.64 -6.77 -8.59
N ARG A 41 -3.13 -6.91 -9.81
CA ARG A 41 -3.97 -7.04 -11.01
C ARG A 41 -4.88 -8.26 -10.93
N GLU A 42 -4.37 -9.41 -10.45
CA GLU A 42 -5.17 -10.62 -10.25
C GLU A 42 -6.26 -10.41 -9.19
N VAL A 43 -5.93 -9.79 -8.05
CA VAL A 43 -6.88 -9.54 -6.96
C VAL A 43 -7.95 -8.51 -7.35
N TYR A 44 -7.61 -7.54 -8.21
CA TYR A 44 -8.53 -6.48 -8.63
C TYR A 44 -9.32 -6.79 -9.89
N GLU A 45 -8.95 -7.84 -10.64
CA GLU A 45 -9.63 -8.26 -11.87
C GLU A 45 -11.16 -8.41 -11.72
N PRO A 46 -11.71 -8.97 -10.62
CA PRO A 46 -13.16 -9.04 -10.43
C PRO A 46 -13.88 -7.69 -10.30
N TYR A 47 -13.14 -6.61 -10.12
CA TYR A 47 -13.69 -5.25 -9.91
C TYR A 47 -13.58 -4.34 -11.14
N LYS A 48 -12.98 -4.81 -12.24
CA LYS A 48 -12.70 -4.03 -13.46
C LYS A 48 -13.94 -3.46 -14.15
N ASP A 49 -15.09 -4.14 -14.02
CA ASP A 49 -16.36 -3.66 -14.60
C ASP A 49 -17.02 -2.56 -13.77
N LYS A 50 -16.56 -2.38 -12.52
CA LYS A 50 -17.11 -1.40 -11.57
C LYS A 50 -16.22 -0.18 -11.42
N TYR A 51 -14.91 -0.33 -11.55
CA TYR A 51 -13.92 0.73 -11.39
C TYR A 51 -12.90 0.71 -12.53
N ASP A 52 -12.49 1.90 -12.96
CA ASP A 52 -11.40 2.07 -13.90
C ASP A 52 -10.05 1.99 -13.17
N PHE A 53 -9.26 0.95 -13.43
CA PHE A 53 -7.94 0.75 -12.82
C PHE A 53 -6.83 1.27 -13.71
N ILE A 54 -6.06 2.24 -13.21
CA ILE A 54 -4.93 2.86 -13.89
C ILE A 54 -3.64 2.46 -13.16
N TYR A 55 -2.77 1.72 -13.83
CA TYR A 55 -1.51 1.23 -13.28
C TYR A 55 -0.35 2.10 -13.74
N LEU A 56 0.40 2.66 -12.78
CA LEU A 56 1.51 3.59 -13.03
C LEU A 56 2.83 3.03 -12.45
N GLY A 57 3.17 1.79 -12.82
CA GLY A 57 4.30 1.06 -12.23
C GLY A 57 5.66 1.38 -12.84
N ASP A 58 5.77 1.40 -14.16
CA ASP A 58 7.07 1.49 -14.86
C ASP A 58 7.43 2.91 -15.35
N LEU A 59 6.92 3.94 -14.67
CA LEU A 59 7.20 5.33 -15.01
C LEU A 59 8.43 5.86 -14.26
N ALA A 60 9.20 6.73 -14.92
CA ALA A 60 10.14 7.60 -14.22
C ALA A 60 9.36 8.55 -13.29
N VAL A 61 9.90 8.84 -12.11
CA VAL A 61 9.24 9.75 -11.15
C VAL A 61 8.93 11.10 -11.76
N ARG A 62 9.82 11.66 -12.60
CA ARG A 62 9.58 12.92 -13.33
C ARG A 62 8.33 12.91 -14.23
N ASP A 63 7.93 11.72 -14.73
CA ASP A 63 6.75 11.54 -15.59
C ASP A 63 5.52 11.09 -14.78
N LEU A 64 5.74 10.42 -13.65
CA LEU A 64 4.71 9.97 -12.71
C LEU A 64 4.03 11.15 -12.01
N LEU A 65 4.81 12.04 -11.37
CA LEU A 65 4.27 13.12 -10.54
C LEU A 65 3.34 14.08 -11.31
N PRO A 66 3.66 14.54 -12.54
CA PRO A 66 2.74 15.36 -13.32
C PRO A 66 1.42 14.66 -13.70
N ARG A 67 1.43 13.32 -13.84
CA ARG A 67 0.20 12.55 -14.07
C ARG A 67 -0.66 12.50 -12.82
N LEU A 68 -0.05 12.28 -11.65
CA LEU A 68 -0.75 12.26 -10.36
C LEU A 68 -1.39 13.61 -10.03
N ALA A 69 -0.80 14.72 -10.48
CA ALA A 69 -1.35 16.06 -10.30
C ALA A 69 -2.59 16.37 -11.18
N LYS A 70 -2.90 15.50 -12.16
CA LYS A 70 -3.98 15.69 -13.13
C LYS A 70 -4.92 14.49 -13.22
N LEU A 71 -5.10 13.79 -12.10
CA LEU A 71 -6.05 12.67 -12.06
C LEU A 71 -7.49 13.18 -12.21
N PRO A 72 -8.36 12.40 -12.84
CA PRO A 72 -9.78 12.75 -12.96
C PRO A 72 -10.45 12.84 -11.58
N GLU A 73 -11.59 13.52 -11.52
CA GLU A 73 -12.43 13.51 -10.32
C GLU A 73 -12.85 12.09 -9.94
N HIS A 74 -13.23 11.87 -8.69
CA HIS A 74 -13.62 10.56 -8.18
C HIS A 74 -12.51 9.49 -8.24
N THR A 75 -11.26 9.92 -8.07
CA THR A 75 -10.09 9.04 -8.03
C THR A 75 -9.63 8.79 -6.59
N VAL A 76 -9.17 7.56 -6.33
CA VAL A 76 -8.32 7.22 -5.18
C VAL A 76 -6.98 6.69 -5.69
N VAL A 77 -5.90 7.03 -5.01
CA VAL A 77 -4.56 6.51 -5.30
C VAL A 77 -4.22 5.44 -4.28
N ILE A 78 -3.74 4.28 -4.74
CA ILE A 78 -3.23 3.21 -3.89
C ILE A 78 -1.73 3.07 -4.16
N TYR A 79 -0.93 3.48 -3.20
CA TYR A 79 0.52 3.41 -3.23
C TYR A 79 1.00 2.12 -2.57
N TYR A 80 1.71 1.29 -3.32
CA TYR A 80 2.25 0.04 -2.81
C TYR A 80 3.72 0.14 -2.48
N TYR A 81 4.59 0.23 -3.50
CA TYR A 81 6.03 0.15 -3.27
C TYR A 81 6.80 0.72 -4.47
N LEU A 82 7.51 1.82 -4.26
CA LEU A 82 8.37 2.43 -5.25
C LEU A 82 9.79 2.57 -4.68
N ALA A 83 10.63 1.56 -4.92
CA ALA A 83 12.04 1.58 -4.55
C ALA A 83 12.95 1.83 -5.76
N LEU A 84 12.46 1.57 -6.96
CA LEU A 84 13.15 1.82 -8.24
C LEU A 84 12.11 2.34 -9.22
N ASP A 85 12.38 3.46 -9.90
CA ASP A 85 11.50 4.00 -10.93
C ASP A 85 11.82 3.44 -12.33
N GLY A 86 11.05 3.84 -13.35
CA GLY A 86 11.22 3.38 -14.72
C GLY A 86 12.55 3.77 -15.37
N ASN A 87 13.29 4.74 -14.80
CA ASN A 87 14.62 5.14 -15.25
C ASN A 87 15.74 4.47 -14.44
N GLY A 88 15.44 3.60 -13.50
CA GLY A 88 16.43 2.96 -12.64
C GLY A 88 16.91 3.84 -11.48
N GLN A 89 16.21 4.94 -11.16
CA GLN A 89 16.50 5.75 -9.98
C GLN A 89 15.95 5.09 -8.73
N GLU A 90 16.80 4.98 -7.69
CA GLU A 90 16.44 4.39 -6.41
C GLU A 90 15.79 5.40 -5.46
N PHE A 91 14.79 4.93 -4.71
CA PHE A 91 14.07 5.69 -3.70
C PHE A 91 13.89 4.88 -2.42
N LYS A 92 13.85 5.57 -1.31
CA LYS A 92 13.30 4.97 -0.08
C LYS A 92 11.77 4.98 -0.19
N PRO A 93 11.09 3.83 -0.02
CA PRO A 93 9.65 3.71 -0.30
C PRO A 93 8.78 4.74 0.44
N TRP A 94 9.13 5.11 1.68
CA TRP A 94 8.38 6.14 2.43
C TRP A 94 8.61 7.56 1.88
N GLN A 95 9.80 7.88 1.35
CA GLN A 95 10.05 9.16 0.67
C GLN A 95 9.27 9.24 -0.64
N ALA A 96 9.25 8.14 -1.41
CA ALA A 96 8.41 8.06 -2.60
C ALA A 96 6.92 8.18 -2.26
N ALA A 97 6.45 7.62 -1.13
CA ALA A 97 5.08 7.82 -0.65
C ALA A 97 4.76 9.31 -0.41
N SER A 98 5.69 10.08 0.20
CA SER A 98 5.54 11.53 0.37
C SER A 98 5.42 12.24 -0.99
N MET A 99 6.33 11.95 -1.92
CA MET A 99 6.33 12.57 -3.26
C MET A 99 5.02 12.30 -4.02
N VAL A 100 4.54 11.05 -3.97
CA VAL A 100 3.28 10.62 -4.60
C VAL A 100 2.09 11.33 -3.95
N SER A 101 2.00 11.32 -2.62
CA SER A 101 0.88 11.92 -1.88
C SER A 101 0.83 13.45 -1.98
N GLU A 102 1.98 14.11 -2.09
CA GLU A 102 2.08 15.55 -2.28
C GLU A 102 1.68 15.97 -3.70
N ALA A 103 2.09 15.18 -4.70
CA ALA A 103 1.77 15.47 -6.10
C ALA A 103 0.33 15.13 -6.47
N ALA A 104 -0.26 14.10 -5.84
CA ALA A 104 -1.59 13.64 -6.20
C ALA A 104 -2.68 14.66 -5.82
N ASN A 105 -3.57 14.95 -6.78
CA ASN A 105 -4.82 15.70 -6.54
C ASN A 105 -5.96 14.80 -6.03
N ALA A 106 -5.65 13.60 -5.51
CA ALA A 106 -6.58 12.61 -5.00
C ALA A 106 -6.04 11.98 -3.71
N PRO A 107 -6.91 11.43 -2.81
CA PRO A 107 -6.49 10.79 -1.58
C PRO A 107 -5.62 9.57 -1.87
N THR A 108 -4.48 9.47 -1.16
CA THR A 108 -3.51 8.38 -1.32
C THR A 108 -3.59 7.44 -0.13
N TYR A 109 -3.81 6.16 -0.39
CA TYR A 109 -3.80 5.07 0.57
C TYR A 109 -2.52 4.25 0.43
N GLY A 110 -2.02 3.67 1.50
CA GLY A 110 -0.78 2.91 1.48
C GLY A 110 -0.92 1.53 2.10
N MET A 111 0.09 0.67 1.93
CA MET A 111 0.07 -0.72 2.41
C MET A 111 0.85 -0.96 3.70
N ALA A 112 1.69 -0.04 4.16
CA ALA A 112 2.60 -0.26 5.29
C ALA A 112 2.55 0.90 6.30
N ASP A 113 2.71 0.57 7.58
CA ASP A 113 2.73 1.55 8.68
C ASP A 113 3.90 2.54 8.59
N THR A 114 4.99 2.16 7.92
CA THR A 114 6.13 3.06 7.64
C THR A 114 5.79 4.23 6.71
N TYR A 115 4.62 4.22 6.07
CA TYR A 115 4.13 5.33 5.24
C TYR A 115 3.25 6.32 6.02
N MET A 116 2.92 6.01 7.28
CA MET A 116 2.18 6.94 8.15
C MET A 116 3.02 8.20 8.41
N GLY A 117 2.37 9.37 8.30
CA GLY A 117 3.06 10.65 8.36
C GLY A 117 3.73 11.10 7.06
N HIS A 118 3.69 10.27 6.00
CA HIS A 118 4.22 10.54 4.66
C HIS A 118 3.11 10.87 3.64
N GLY A 119 2.00 11.46 4.11
CA GLY A 119 0.92 11.98 3.28
C GLY A 119 -0.15 10.97 2.90
N ILE A 120 -0.02 9.68 3.22
CA ILE A 120 -1.10 8.71 3.02
C ILE A 120 -2.25 8.95 4.00
N VAL A 121 -3.49 8.71 3.57
CA VAL A 121 -4.68 8.73 4.43
C VAL A 121 -4.61 7.61 5.47
N GLY A 122 -4.12 6.45 5.06
CA GLY A 122 -4.03 5.24 5.86
C GLY A 122 -4.34 4.01 5.03
N GLY A 123 -4.94 2.99 5.65
CA GLY A 123 -5.34 1.76 4.99
C GLY A 123 -5.35 0.55 5.92
N ALA A 124 -5.50 -0.63 5.33
CA ALA A 124 -5.15 -1.90 5.94
C ALA A 124 -3.64 -2.10 5.81
N LEU A 125 -2.89 -1.64 6.81
CA LEU A 125 -1.43 -1.50 6.76
C LEU A 125 -0.73 -2.72 7.35
N VAL A 126 0.28 -3.24 6.65
CA VAL A 126 1.25 -4.16 7.26
C VAL A 126 1.97 -3.42 8.38
N SER A 127 1.88 -3.92 9.60
CA SER A 127 2.54 -3.34 10.77
C SER A 127 3.83 -4.08 11.09
N TRP A 128 4.96 -3.41 10.84
CA TRP A 128 6.28 -3.96 11.17
C TRP A 128 6.49 -4.12 12.67
N ALA A 129 5.86 -3.26 13.47
CA ALA A 129 5.88 -3.41 14.93
C ALA A 129 5.15 -4.67 15.38
N ALA A 130 3.97 -4.98 14.81
CA ALA A 130 3.22 -6.19 15.09
C ALA A 130 3.99 -7.45 14.65
N HIS A 131 4.61 -7.41 13.44
CA HIS A 131 5.49 -8.49 12.98
C HIS A 131 6.67 -8.75 13.93
N GLY A 132 7.34 -7.68 14.37
CA GLY A 132 8.47 -7.80 15.32
C GLY A 132 8.02 -8.40 16.66
N LYS A 133 6.86 -7.98 17.17
CA LYS A 133 6.28 -8.54 18.40
C LYS A 133 5.98 -10.03 18.25
N GLU A 134 5.34 -10.44 17.17
CA GLU A 134 5.01 -11.83 16.89
C GLU A 134 6.28 -12.69 16.75
N ALA A 135 7.26 -12.23 15.99
CA ALA A 135 8.55 -12.91 15.85
C ALA A 135 9.25 -13.09 17.22
N GLY A 136 9.23 -12.06 18.09
CA GLY A 136 9.73 -12.15 19.44
C GLY A 136 8.99 -13.18 20.30
N GLN A 137 7.66 -13.23 20.20
CA GLN A 137 6.84 -14.23 20.92
C GLN A 137 7.14 -15.66 20.46
N ILE A 138 7.30 -15.87 19.15
CA ILE A 138 7.70 -17.17 18.59
C ILE A 138 9.09 -17.56 19.12
N GLY A 139 10.05 -16.63 19.10
CA GLY A 139 11.39 -16.87 19.63
C GLY A 139 11.38 -17.29 21.10
N LEU A 140 10.59 -16.61 21.94
CA LEU A 140 10.41 -16.97 23.35
C LEU A 140 9.81 -18.38 23.55
N ARG A 141 8.81 -18.75 22.73
CA ARG A 141 8.22 -20.11 22.78
C ARG A 141 9.26 -21.18 22.47
N ILE A 142 10.11 -20.96 21.45
CA ILE A 142 11.18 -21.90 21.08
C ILE A 142 12.23 -22.00 22.20
N LEU A 143 12.65 -20.88 22.78
CA LEU A 143 13.58 -20.86 23.90
C LEU A 143 13.03 -21.56 25.14
N ASN A 144 11.70 -21.58 25.33
CA ASN A 144 11.00 -22.29 26.39
C ASN A 144 10.69 -23.77 26.04
N GLY A 145 11.28 -24.31 24.96
CA GLY A 145 11.20 -25.73 24.60
C GLY A 145 10.11 -26.11 23.60
N ALA A 146 9.42 -25.15 23.00
CA ALA A 146 8.49 -25.46 21.91
C ALA A 146 9.26 -25.93 20.66
N ASN A 147 8.79 -27.02 20.04
CA ASN A 147 9.39 -27.48 18.79
C ASN A 147 9.00 -26.52 17.64
N PRO A 148 9.97 -25.94 16.90
CA PRO A 148 9.70 -25.04 15.78
C PRO A 148 8.76 -25.64 14.70
N ALA A 149 8.82 -26.96 14.49
CA ALA A 149 7.98 -27.65 13.51
C ALA A 149 6.49 -27.63 13.86
N ASP A 150 6.14 -27.45 15.16
CA ASP A 150 4.77 -27.43 15.65
C ASP A 150 4.19 -26.00 15.69
N ILE A 151 5.00 -24.99 15.33
CA ILE A 151 4.56 -23.58 15.29
C ILE A 151 4.04 -23.28 13.88
N PRO A 152 2.73 -22.99 13.73
CA PRO A 152 2.17 -22.70 12.41
C PRO A 152 2.75 -21.38 11.87
N ILE A 153 2.95 -21.34 10.54
CA ILE A 153 3.27 -20.09 9.85
C ILE A 153 1.99 -19.25 9.83
N SER A 154 1.98 -18.16 10.59
CA SER A 154 0.85 -17.23 10.66
C SER A 154 1.29 -15.82 10.27
N SER A 155 0.36 -15.07 9.68
CA SER A 155 0.45 -13.62 9.48
C SER A 155 -0.76 -12.90 10.09
N GLU A 156 -1.53 -13.59 10.92
CA GLU A 156 -2.71 -13.02 11.59
C GLU A 156 -2.30 -11.92 12.56
N GLY A 157 -3.08 -10.84 12.63
CA GLY A 157 -2.82 -9.72 13.52
C GLY A 157 -1.68 -8.79 13.11
N THR A 158 -1.03 -9.03 11.97
CA THR A 158 0.06 -8.18 11.48
C THR A 158 -0.39 -7.11 10.48
N THR A 159 -1.66 -7.13 10.06
CA THR A 159 -2.29 -6.07 9.28
C THR A 159 -3.25 -5.30 10.18
N LEU A 160 -3.05 -3.98 10.29
CA LEU A 160 -3.84 -3.09 11.14
C LEU A 160 -4.49 -1.99 10.31
N LYS A 161 -5.73 -1.62 10.64
CA LYS A 161 -6.35 -0.41 10.08
C LYS A 161 -5.84 0.80 10.84
N MET A 162 -5.11 1.66 10.12
CA MET A 162 -4.53 2.87 10.68
C MET A 162 -4.82 4.06 9.76
N PHE A 163 -5.08 5.23 10.34
CA PHE A 163 -5.42 6.44 9.59
C PHE A 163 -4.69 7.66 10.16
N ASP A 164 -4.26 8.57 9.27
CA ASP A 164 -3.77 9.90 9.66
C ASP A 164 -4.95 10.88 9.67
N TRP A 165 -5.32 11.35 10.87
CA TRP A 165 -6.44 12.26 11.05
C TRP A 165 -6.32 13.57 10.24
N ARG A 166 -5.08 14.03 9.98
CA ARG A 166 -4.82 15.23 9.17
C ARG A 166 -5.22 14.99 7.72
N GLN A 167 -4.96 13.79 7.20
CA GLN A 167 -5.33 13.41 5.85
C GLN A 167 -6.83 13.10 5.75
N LEU A 168 -7.42 12.47 6.78
CA LEU A 168 -8.90 12.31 6.84
C LEU A 168 -9.58 13.68 6.76
N LYS A 169 -9.11 14.67 7.54
CA LYS A 169 -9.64 16.03 7.50
C LYS A 169 -9.42 16.71 6.15
N ARG A 170 -8.23 16.55 5.53
CA ARG A 170 -7.90 17.12 4.21
C ARG A 170 -8.85 16.63 3.12
N TRP A 171 -9.16 15.35 3.14
CA TRP A 171 -9.96 14.67 2.12
C TRP A 171 -11.42 14.50 2.51
N GLN A 172 -11.86 15.10 3.63
CA GLN A 172 -13.25 15.12 4.13
C GLN A 172 -13.85 13.71 4.33
N VAL A 173 -13.04 12.82 4.92
CA VAL A 173 -13.41 11.44 5.25
C VAL A 173 -13.91 11.36 6.69
#